data_05fa5fece24cb3f8df404500ac978519
#
_entry.id   05fa5fece24cb3f8df404500ac978519
#
_cell.length_a   1.000
_cell.length_b   1.000
_cell.length_c   1.000
_cell.angle_alpha   90.00
_cell.angle_beta   90.00
_cell.angle_gamma   90.00
#
_symmetry.space_group_name_H-M   'P 1'
#
loop_
_entity.id
_entity.type
_entity.pdbx_description
1 polymer ?
#
loop_
_entity_poly.entity_id
_entity_poly.type
_entity_poly.pdbx_seq_one_letter_code
_entity_poly.pdbx_strand_id
1 'polypeptide(L)'
;VNHDKKVKYEGKTLQVGDDLVKNLKDSGSLDFHFVSDKKAEEGLKSGEYYMIISIPENFSKNATTLMDKNPKQMKLIYKTNPGTNYVASKMDDSAMAKIEKSVREKVTETYVKTVFDQIKTAGSGFQKAADGSKKIESGAKKLKAGNDTIEQNLKKLASSTLTFQNGAKSLSVG
;
A
#
# COMPACT_ATOMS: atom_id res chain seq x y z
N VAL A 1 -16.82 5.12 -17.36
CA VAL A 1 -16.01 4.00 -17.89
C VAL A 1 -14.80 3.80 -17.01
N ASN A 2 -14.43 2.54 -16.69
CA ASN A 2 -13.26 2.23 -15.87
C ASN A 2 -12.22 1.51 -16.71
N HIS A 3 -11.06 2.14 -16.91
CA HIS A 3 -9.89 1.56 -17.59
C HIS A 3 -8.78 1.19 -16.63
N ASP A 4 -8.96 1.45 -15.32
CA ASP A 4 -7.92 1.25 -14.33
C ASP A 4 -7.44 -0.20 -14.27
N LYS A 5 -6.13 -0.36 -14.15
CA LYS A 5 -5.49 -1.67 -13.99
C LYS A 5 -5.10 -1.88 -12.55
N LYS A 6 -5.48 -3.05 -12.04
CA LYS A 6 -5.03 -3.52 -10.72
C LYS A 6 -3.53 -3.57 -10.67
N VAL A 7 -2.95 -3.19 -9.55
CA VAL A 7 -1.50 -3.16 -9.35
C VAL A 7 -1.13 -3.89 -8.08
N LYS A 8 -0.04 -4.66 -8.09
CA LYS A 8 0.53 -5.25 -6.87
C LYS A 8 1.43 -4.21 -6.20
N TYR A 9 1.17 -3.95 -4.93
CA TYR A 9 1.93 -3.03 -4.11
C TYR A 9 2.05 -3.59 -2.69
N GLU A 10 3.29 -3.76 -2.21
CA GLU A 10 3.60 -4.29 -0.86
C GLU A 10 2.85 -5.58 -0.50
N GLY A 11 2.78 -6.51 -1.45
CA GLY A 11 2.12 -7.81 -1.25
C GLY A 11 0.59 -7.80 -1.33
N LYS A 12 -0.02 -6.63 -1.56
CA LYS A 12 -1.47 -6.46 -1.75
C LYS A 12 -1.79 -6.10 -3.20
N THR A 13 -3.00 -6.42 -3.62
CA THR A 13 -3.54 -5.93 -4.90
C THR A 13 -4.35 -4.67 -4.65
N LEU A 14 -3.92 -3.55 -5.24
CA LEU A 14 -4.67 -2.30 -5.26
C LEU A 14 -5.55 -2.26 -6.51
N GLN A 15 -6.82 -1.86 -6.32
CA GLN A 15 -7.84 -1.73 -7.36
C GLN A 15 -8.70 -0.48 -7.11
N VAL A 16 -8.03 0.66 -6.95
CA VAL A 16 -8.64 1.93 -6.52
C VAL A 16 -9.76 2.38 -7.45
N GLY A 17 -9.63 2.12 -8.77
CA GLY A 17 -10.67 2.41 -9.75
C GLY A 17 -11.94 1.57 -9.54
N ASP A 18 -11.79 0.26 -9.24
CA ASP A 18 -12.93 -0.60 -8.93
C ASP A 18 -13.61 -0.19 -7.61
N ASP A 19 -12.83 0.18 -6.61
CA ASP A 19 -13.33 0.67 -5.32
C ASP A 19 -14.10 1.99 -5.51
N LEU A 20 -13.58 2.90 -6.36
CA LEU A 20 -14.29 4.13 -6.71
C LEU A 20 -15.63 3.84 -7.41
N VAL A 21 -15.63 2.93 -8.40
CA VAL A 21 -16.85 2.48 -9.10
C VAL A 21 -17.88 1.96 -8.10
N LYS A 22 -17.45 1.13 -7.15
CA LYS A 22 -18.33 0.61 -6.10
C LYS A 22 -18.89 1.73 -5.23
N ASN A 23 -18.05 2.65 -4.76
CA ASN A 23 -18.47 3.78 -3.94
C ASN A 23 -19.46 4.69 -4.66
N LEU A 24 -19.28 4.92 -5.97
CA LEU A 24 -20.20 5.71 -6.79
C LEU A 24 -21.56 5.02 -6.93
N LYS A 25 -21.58 3.69 -7.14
CA LYS A 25 -22.81 2.89 -7.17
C LYS A 25 -23.58 2.98 -5.84
N ASP A 26 -22.87 2.78 -4.74
CA ASP A 26 -23.46 2.71 -3.40
C ASP A 26 -23.91 4.09 -2.90
N SER A 27 -23.43 5.18 -3.51
CA SER A 27 -23.76 6.55 -3.08
C SER A 27 -25.22 6.94 -3.29
N GLY A 28 -25.90 6.34 -4.29
CA GLY A 28 -27.29 6.65 -4.64
C GLY A 28 -27.56 8.13 -5.00
N SER A 29 -26.52 8.96 -5.03
CA SER A 29 -26.65 10.42 -5.22
C SER A 29 -26.95 10.80 -6.66
N LEU A 30 -26.58 9.94 -7.61
CA LEU A 30 -26.70 10.12 -9.05
C LEU A 30 -26.90 8.76 -9.73
N ASP A 31 -27.57 8.77 -10.88
CA ASP A 31 -27.76 7.57 -11.69
C ASP A 31 -26.51 7.29 -12.53
N PHE A 32 -25.59 6.53 -11.97
CA PHE A 32 -24.35 6.14 -12.63
C PHE A 32 -24.53 4.85 -13.44
N HIS A 33 -24.35 4.94 -14.76
CA HIS A 33 -24.32 3.81 -15.67
C HIS A 33 -22.88 3.37 -15.95
N PHE A 34 -22.53 2.14 -15.59
CA PHE A 34 -21.19 1.57 -15.80
C PHE A 34 -21.17 0.76 -17.09
N VAL A 35 -20.69 1.37 -18.16
CA VAL A 35 -20.79 0.86 -19.53
C VAL A 35 -19.42 0.88 -20.22
N SER A 36 -19.32 0.20 -21.39
CA SER A 36 -18.15 0.27 -22.25
C SER A 36 -18.01 1.65 -22.93
N ASP A 37 -16.82 1.96 -23.44
CA ASP A 37 -16.55 3.21 -24.16
C ASP A 37 -17.55 3.45 -25.30
N LYS A 38 -17.78 2.41 -26.10
CA LYS A 38 -18.70 2.49 -27.24
C LYS A 38 -20.09 2.91 -26.79
N LYS A 39 -20.63 2.26 -25.76
CA LYS A 39 -21.95 2.56 -25.24
C LYS A 39 -22.01 3.93 -24.56
N ALA A 40 -20.93 4.32 -23.87
CA ALA A 40 -20.81 5.64 -23.28
C ALA A 40 -20.83 6.75 -24.33
N GLU A 41 -20.06 6.60 -25.43
CA GLU A 41 -20.02 7.56 -26.53
C GLU A 41 -21.35 7.62 -27.29
N GLU A 42 -22.00 6.49 -27.54
CA GLU A 42 -23.32 6.44 -28.15
C GLU A 42 -24.37 7.15 -27.30
N GLY A 43 -24.41 6.84 -25.98
CA GLY A 43 -25.32 7.47 -25.04
C GLY A 43 -25.08 8.97 -24.86
N LEU A 44 -23.81 9.42 -24.89
CA LEU A 44 -23.49 10.84 -24.86
C LEU A 44 -23.95 11.56 -26.12
N LYS A 45 -23.80 10.94 -27.30
CA LYS A 45 -24.24 11.51 -28.58
C LYS A 45 -25.76 11.56 -28.72
N SER A 46 -26.46 10.53 -28.21
CA SER A 46 -27.92 10.47 -28.24
C SER A 46 -28.59 11.35 -27.18
N GLY A 47 -27.85 11.85 -26.19
CA GLY A 47 -28.38 12.60 -25.07
C GLY A 47 -28.94 11.72 -23.96
N GLU A 48 -28.75 10.40 -24.01
CA GLU A 48 -29.08 9.46 -22.93
C GLU A 48 -28.20 9.73 -21.69
N TYR A 49 -26.91 10.06 -21.93
CA TYR A 49 -25.96 10.43 -20.88
C TYR A 49 -25.55 11.90 -21.00
N TYR A 50 -25.50 12.60 -19.89
CA TYR A 50 -25.09 14.01 -19.83
C TYR A 50 -23.57 14.17 -19.82
N MET A 51 -22.88 13.18 -19.23
CA MET A 51 -21.44 13.21 -19.02
C MET A 51 -20.87 11.79 -19.04
N ILE A 52 -19.67 11.64 -19.58
CA ILE A 52 -18.85 10.44 -19.41
C ILE A 52 -17.75 10.78 -18.41
N ILE A 53 -17.61 9.95 -17.37
CA ILE A 53 -16.48 9.97 -16.46
C ILE A 53 -15.61 8.74 -16.75
N SER A 54 -14.35 8.96 -17.07
CA SER A 54 -13.39 7.90 -17.37
C SER A 54 -12.31 7.85 -16.28
N ILE A 55 -12.10 6.66 -15.73
CA ILE A 55 -11.02 6.36 -14.79
C ILE A 55 -9.84 5.86 -15.63
N PRO A 56 -8.70 6.56 -15.66
CA PRO A 56 -7.56 6.19 -16.51
C PRO A 56 -6.90 4.88 -16.07
N GLU A 57 -6.22 4.21 -17.01
CA GLU A 57 -5.53 2.93 -16.84
C GLU A 57 -4.51 2.94 -15.68
N ASN A 58 -3.90 4.07 -15.42
CA ASN A 58 -2.86 4.24 -14.41
C ASN A 58 -3.37 4.75 -13.06
N PHE A 59 -4.67 4.73 -12.81
CA PHE A 59 -5.27 5.31 -11.61
C PHE A 59 -4.76 4.62 -10.33
N SER A 60 -4.87 3.28 -10.23
CA SER A 60 -4.30 2.51 -9.12
C SER A 60 -2.77 2.60 -9.05
N LYS A 61 -2.09 2.65 -10.20
CA LYS A 61 -0.63 2.83 -10.24
C LYS A 61 -0.21 4.18 -9.66
N ASN A 62 -0.95 5.25 -9.95
CA ASN A 62 -0.66 6.56 -9.37
C ASN A 62 -0.87 6.58 -7.85
N ALA A 63 -1.85 5.83 -7.33
CA ALA A 63 -2.05 5.66 -5.89
C ALA A 63 -0.84 5.06 -5.17
N THR A 64 -0.05 4.19 -5.82
CA THR A 64 1.16 3.63 -5.20
C THR A 64 2.28 4.64 -5.02
N THR A 65 2.22 5.79 -5.70
CA THR A 65 3.27 6.82 -5.67
C THR A 65 3.07 7.85 -4.56
N LEU A 66 2.06 7.68 -3.69
CA LEU A 66 1.71 8.65 -2.66
C LEU A 66 2.83 8.96 -1.68
N MET A 67 3.67 7.95 -1.39
CA MET A 67 4.82 8.06 -0.49
C MET A 67 6.12 8.39 -1.24
N ASP A 68 6.07 8.54 -2.57
CA ASP A 68 7.22 8.89 -3.38
C ASP A 68 7.59 10.38 -3.22
N LYS A 69 8.84 10.71 -3.48
CA LYS A 69 9.31 12.09 -3.48
C LYS A 69 8.52 13.00 -4.44
N ASN A 70 8.02 12.44 -5.54
CA ASN A 70 7.20 13.11 -6.55
C ASN A 70 5.92 12.29 -6.81
N PRO A 71 4.89 12.42 -5.97
CA PRO A 71 3.66 11.66 -6.12
C PRO A 71 2.89 12.05 -7.39
N LYS A 72 2.34 11.05 -8.07
CA LYS A 72 1.49 11.27 -9.26
C LYS A 72 0.04 11.41 -8.85
N GLN A 73 -0.62 12.40 -9.43
CA GLN A 73 -2.04 12.65 -9.14
C GLN A 73 -2.94 11.55 -9.75
N MET A 74 -3.95 11.14 -8.98
CA MET A 74 -5.07 10.35 -9.49
C MET A 74 -6.08 11.31 -10.12
N LYS A 75 -6.14 11.37 -11.45
CA LYS A 75 -7.02 12.27 -12.21
C LYS A 75 -8.14 11.47 -12.82
N LEU A 76 -9.36 12.00 -12.78
CA LEU A 76 -10.47 11.54 -13.60
C LEU A 76 -10.56 12.40 -14.87
N ILE A 77 -10.99 11.78 -15.96
CA ILE A 77 -11.26 12.45 -17.22
C ILE A 77 -12.77 12.50 -17.37
N TYR A 78 -13.31 13.67 -17.68
CA TYR A 78 -14.73 13.80 -17.98
C TYR A 78 -14.93 14.42 -19.36
N LYS A 79 -15.99 13.99 -20.04
CA LYS A 79 -16.39 14.44 -21.35
C LYS A 79 -17.87 14.77 -21.33
N THR A 80 -18.22 15.94 -21.85
CA THR A 80 -19.60 16.39 -22.03
C THR A 80 -19.89 16.55 -23.52
N ASN A 81 -21.16 16.57 -23.92
CA ASN A 81 -21.55 16.82 -25.31
C ASN A 81 -21.85 18.34 -25.49
N PRO A 82 -21.04 19.08 -26.24
CA PRO A 82 -21.28 20.52 -26.48
C PRO A 82 -22.59 20.78 -27.24
N GLY A 83 -23.09 19.83 -28.04
CA GLY A 83 -24.33 19.95 -28.79
C GLY A 83 -25.61 19.81 -27.99
N THR A 84 -25.52 19.23 -26.77
CA THR A 84 -26.63 19.15 -25.82
C THR A 84 -26.63 20.32 -24.82
N ASN A 85 -25.90 21.38 -25.10
CA ASN A 85 -25.91 22.62 -24.31
C ASN A 85 -27.33 23.17 -24.02
N TYR A 86 -28.32 22.81 -24.85
CA TYR A 86 -29.71 23.14 -24.56
C TYR A 86 -30.26 22.43 -23.31
N VAL A 87 -29.83 21.22 -23.04
CA VAL A 87 -30.19 20.49 -21.82
C VAL A 87 -29.29 20.88 -20.65
N ALA A 88 -28.00 21.10 -20.89
CA ALA A 88 -27.05 21.62 -19.90
C ALA A 88 -27.41 23.05 -19.48
N SER A 89 -27.94 23.88 -20.36
CA SER A 89 -28.45 25.23 -20.01
C SER A 89 -29.76 25.20 -19.22
N LYS A 90 -30.43 24.06 -19.15
CA LYS A 90 -31.58 23.81 -18.29
C LYS A 90 -31.23 23.06 -16.99
N MET A 91 -30.05 22.45 -16.91
CA MET A 91 -29.52 21.99 -15.64
C MET A 91 -29.05 23.24 -14.91
N ASP A 92 -29.74 23.55 -13.82
CA ASP A 92 -29.30 24.58 -12.88
C ASP A 92 -27.81 24.38 -12.56
N ASP A 93 -27.00 25.42 -12.60
CA ASP A 93 -25.58 25.41 -12.25
C ASP A 93 -25.35 24.70 -10.92
N SER A 94 -26.34 24.74 -10.02
CA SER A 94 -26.35 24.04 -8.75
C SER A 94 -26.38 22.50 -8.91
N ALA A 95 -27.00 21.95 -9.94
CA ALA A 95 -27.05 20.50 -10.17
C ALA A 95 -25.67 19.99 -10.66
N MET A 96 -25.02 20.71 -11.57
CA MET A 96 -23.68 20.39 -12.05
C MET A 96 -22.65 20.48 -10.90
N ALA A 97 -22.72 21.54 -10.09
CA ALA A 97 -21.88 21.71 -8.90
C ALA A 97 -22.07 20.56 -7.90
N LYS A 98 -23.31 20.06 -7.72
CA LYS A 98 -23.58 18.87 -6.88
C LYS A 98 -22.95 17.60 -7.44
N ILE A 99 -22.98 17.39 -8.76
CA ILE A 99 -22.34 16.28 -9.43
C ILE A 99 -20.82 16.31 -9.20
N GLU A 100 -20.19 17.43 -9.51
CA GLU A 100 -18.75 17.62 -9.29
C GLU A 100 -18.37 17.40 -7.82
N LYS A 101 -19.15 17.95 -6.91
CA LYS A 101 -18.93 17.79 -5.47
C LYS A 101 -19.02 16.33 -5.06
N SER A 102 -20.07 15.61 -5.47
CA SER A 102 -20.27 14.20 -5.13
C SER A 102 -19.14 13.31 -5.66
N VAL A 103 -18.73 13.50 -6.91
CA VAL A 103 -17.60 12.76 -7.50
C VAL A 103 -16.31 13.09 -6.75
N ARG A 104 -16.03 14.37 -6.49
CA ARG A 104 -14.85 14.81 -5.75
C ARG A 104 -14.80 14.23 -4.34
N GLU A 105 -15.92 14.22 -3.62
CA GLU A 105 -16.00 13.62 -2.28
C GLU A 105 -15.68 12.13 -2.31
N LYS A 106 -16.21 11.38 -3.28
CA LYS A 106 -15.96 9.95 -3.41
C LYS A 106 -14.52 9.63 -3.83
N VAL A 107 -13.95 10.43 -4.72
CA VAL A 107 -12.52 10.33 -5.06
C VAL A 107 -11.65 10.61 -3.83
N THR A 108 -11.97 11.66 -3.08
CA THR A 108 -11.24 12.02 -1.86
C THR A 108 -11.35 10.93 -0.81
N GLU A 109 -12.54 10.38 -0.57
CA GLU A 109 -12.77 9.27 0.36
C GLU A 109 -11.92 8.04 -0.01
N THR A 110 -11.96 7.65 -1.30
CA THR A 110 -11.18 6.52 -1.82
C THR A 110 -9.68 6.77 -1.67
N TYR A 111 -9.24 8.00 -1.96
CA TYR A 111 -7.85 8.42 -1.80
C TYR A 111 -7.39 8.35 -0.34
N VAL A 112 -8.16 8.95 0.57
CA VAL A 112 -7.85 8.96 2.01
C VAL A 112 -7.77 7.54 2.54
N LYS A 113 -8.73 6.67 2.21
CA LYS A 113 -8.71 5.26 2.59
C LYS A 113 -7.45 4.56 2.10
N THR A 114 -7.07 4.77 0.84
CA THR A 114 -5.85 4.18 0.26
C THR A 114 -4.60 4.64 1.00
N VAL A 115 -4.49 5.94 1.34
CA VAL A 115 -3.39 6.49 2.14
C VAL A 115 -3.33 5.84 3.52
N PHE A 116 -4.47 5.76 4.22
CA PHE A 116 -4.50 5.13 5.55
C PHE A 116 -4.11 3.66 5.52
N ASP A 117 -4.55 2.90 4.51
CA ASP A 117 -4.17 1.50 4.35
C ASP A 117 -2.66 1.36 4.10
N GLN A 118 -2.05 2.26 3.35
CA GLN A 118 -0.60 2.29 3.13
C GLN A 118 0.17 2.63 4.42
N ILE A 119 -0.26 3.65 5.16
CA ILE A 119 0.34 4.03 6.45
C ILE A 119 0.26 2.85 7.44
N LYS A 120 -0.88 2.18 7.53
CA LYS A 120 -1.06 0.99 8.37
C LYS A 120 -0.11 -0.14 7.98
N THR A 121 0.08 -0.35 6.69
CA THR A 121 1.01 -1.37 6.17
C THR A 121 2.45 -1.02 6.53
N ALA A 122 2.87 0.23 6.35
CA ALA A 122 4.19 0.72 6.76
C ALA A 122 4.41 0.57 8.27
N GLY A 123 3.42 0.94 9.09
CA GLY A 123 3.47 0.76 10.55
C GLY A 123 3.67 -0.70 10.96
N SER A 124 3.00 -1.64 10.29
CA SER A 124 3.20 -3.08 10.51
C SER A 124 4.61 -3.55 10.12
N GLY A 125 5.21 -2.95 9.09
CA GLY A 125 6.59 -3.20 8.67
C GLY A 125 7.59 -2.75 9.75
N PHE A 126 7.41 -1.56 10.31
CA PHE A 126 8.26 -1.06 11.40
C PHE A 126 8.16 -1.93 12.65
N GLN A 127 6.95 -2.40 13.01
CA GLN A 127 6.79 -3.33 14.13
C GLN A 127 7.57 -4.62 13.92
N LYS A 128 7.46 -5.24 12.73
CA LYS A 128 8.23 -6.45 12.38
C LYS A 128 9.75 -6.21 12.43
N ALA A 129 10.21 -5.06 11.97
CA ALA A 129 11.62 -4.71 12.04
C ALA A 129 12.10 -4.56 13.50
N ALA A 130 11.32 -3.92 14.37
CA ALA A 130 11.60 -3.82 15.79
C ALA A 130 11.67 -5.19 16.47
N ASP A 131 10.73 -6.09 16.15
CA ASP A 131 10.72 -7.46 16.67
C ASP A 131 11.92 -8.27 16.17
N GLY A 132 12.33 -8.06 14.91
CA GLY A 132 13.54 -8.63 14.34
C GLY A 132 14.80 -8.16 15.09
N SER A 133 14.90 -6.87 15.37
CA SER A 133 16.02 -6.29 16.11
C SER A 133 16.13 -6.87 17.53
N LYS A 134 15.00 -7.05 18.25
CA LYS A 134 14.97 -7.71 19.56
C LYS A 134 15.46 -9.17 19.49
N LYS A 135 15.12 -9.90 18.43
CA LYS A 135 15.60 -11.27 18.25
C LYS A 135 17.12 -11.30 18.01
N ILE A 136 17.65 -10.38 17.22
CA ILE A 136 19.09 -10.23 17.00
C ILE A 136 19.81 -9.91 18.31
N GLU A 137 19.31 -8.97 19.10
CA GLU A 137 19.86 -8.64 20.41
C GLU A 137 19.89 -9.87 21.35
N SER A 138 18.78 -10.61 21.41
CA SER A 138 18.70 -11.85 22.20
C SER A 138 19.69 -12.91 21.72
N GLY A 139 19.84 -13.06 20.40
CA GLY A 139 20.83 -13.95 19.80
C GLY A 139 22.27 -13.56 20.14
N ALA A 140 22.60 -12.27 20.07
CA ALA A 140 23.90 -11.75 20.44
C ALA A 140 24.23 -11.99 21.94
N LYS A 141 23.25 -11.81 22.83
CA LYS A 141 23.42 -12.14 24.25
C LYS A 141 23.71 -13.63 24.48
N LYS A 142 23.00 -14.52 23.79
CA LYS A 142 23.25 -15.98 23.86
C LYS A 142 24.62 -16.36 23.32
N LEU A 143 25.06 -15.74 22.22
CA LEU A 143 26.38 -15.98 21.65
C LEU A 143 27.47 -15.53 22.60
N LYS A 144 27.30 -14.34 23.24
CA LYS A 144 28.24 -13.86 24.28
C LYS A 144 28.34 -14.85 25.44
N ALA A 145 27.22 -15.30 26.00
CA ALA A 145 27.21 -16.25 27.09
C ALA A 145 27.84 -17.61 26.71
N GLY A 146 27.64 -18.05 25.45
CA GLY A 146 28.31 -19.23 24.91
C GLY A 146 29.84 -19.05 24.83
N ASN A 147 30.30 -17.90 24.36
CA ASN A 147 31.74 -17.58 24.32
C ASN A 147 32.34 -17.51 25.72
N ASP A 148 31.67 -16.88 26.67
CA ASP A 148 32.11 -16.84 28.08
C ASP A 148 32.26 -18.26 28.64
N THR A 149 31.33 -19.16 28.33
CA THR A 149 31.39 -20.57 28.73
C THR A 149 32.58 -21.32 28.11
N ILE A 150 32.83 -21.08 26.80
CA ILE A 150 33.99 -21.64 26.08
C ILE A 150 35.28 -21.16 26.73
N GLU A 151 35.42 -19.87 27.02
CA GLU A 151 36.59 -19.30 27.69
C GLU A 151 36.84 -19.95 29.04
N GLN A 152 35.79 -20.12 29.85
CA GLN A 152 35.91 -20.80 31.17
C GLN A 152 36.36 -22.25 31.02
N ASN A 153 35.84 -22.99 30.04
CA ASN A 153 36.23 -24.37 29.78
C ASN A 153 37.67 -24.49 29.30
N LEU A 154 38.12 -23.55 28.44
CA LEU A 154 39.51 -23.49 28.02
C LEU A 154 40.46 -23.22 29.19
N LYS A 155 40.11 -22.32 30.11
CA LYS A 155 40.91 -22.06 31.34
C LYS A 155 40.99 -23.30 32.21
N LYS A 156 39.88 -24.05 32.39
CA LYS A 156 39.87 -25.32 33.12
C LYS A 156 40.75 -26.37 32.46
N LEU A 157 40.66 -26.49 31.14
CA LEU A 157 41.50 -27.43 30.37
C LEU A 157 42.99 -27.12 30.55
N ALA A 158 43.36 -25.84 30.40
CA ALA A 158 44.75 -25.40 30.57
C ALA A 158 45.25 -25.74 31.99
N SER A 159 44.44 -25.48 33.04
CA SER A 159 44.82 -25.83 34.43
C SER A 159 44.96 -27.33 34.64
N SER A 160 44.06 -28.14 34.07
CA SER A 160 44.14 -29.63 34.15
C SER A 160 45.37 -30.17 33.41
N THR A 161 45.74 -29.58 32.28
CA THR A 161 46.95 -29.94 31.52
C THR A 161 48.20 -29.67 32.32
N LEU A 162 48.26 -28.51 33.03
CA LEU A 162 49.36 -28.18 33.90
C LEU A 162 49.48 -29.14 35.08
N THR A 163 48.37 -29.52 35.68
CA THR A 163 48.32 -30.49 36.78
C THR A 163 48.79 -31.86 36.30
N PHE A 164 48.38 -32.30 35.14
CA PHE A 164 48.79 -33.57 34.53
C PHE A 164 50.34 -33.56 34.25
N GLN A 165 50.85 -32.48 33.63
CA GLN A 165 52.28 -32.33 33.37
C GLN A 165 53.14 -32.39 34.65
N ASN A 166 52.70 -31.69 35.71
CA ASN A 166 53.38 -31.71 37.00
C ASN A 166 53.35 -33.10 37.63
N GLY A 167 52.23 -33.82 37.56
CA GLY A 167 52.11 -35.19 38.03
C GLY A 167 53.01 -36.16 37.28
N ALA A 168 53.06 -36.09 35.95
CA ALA A 168 53.93 -36.89 35.11
C ALA A 168 55.41 -36.62 35.39
N LYS A 169 55.76 -35.35 35.67
CA LYS A 169 57.12 -34.97 36.01
C LYS A 169 57.54 -35.53 37.37
N SER A 170 56.67 -35.50 38.37
CA SER A 170 56.89 -36.08 39.70
C SER A 170 57.07 -37.60 39.62
N LEU A 171 56.34 -38.30 38.72
CA LEU A 171 56.51 -39.75 38.51
C LEU A 171 57.82 -40.13 37.79
N SER A 172 58.42 -39.22 37.03
CA SER A 172 59.64 -39.45 36.26
C SER A 172 60.93 -39.21 37.06
N VAL A 173 60.80 -38.62 38.28
CA VAL A 173 61.93 -38.27 39.15
C VAL A 173 62.00 -39.11 40.41
N GLY A 174 61.00 -39.92 40.69
CA GLY A 174 60.94 -40.92 41.76
C GLY A 174 61.26 -42.30 41.23
#